data_2d5094a82b35afd66f8cff125bcac3b5
#
_entry.id   2d5094a82b35afd66f8cff125bcac3b5
#
_cell.length_a   1.000
_cell.length_b   1.000
_cell.length_c   1.000
_cell.angle_alpha   90.00
_cell.angle_beta   90.00
_cell.angle_gamma   90.00
#
_symmetry.space_group_name_H-M   'P 1'
#
loop_
_entity.id
_entity.type
_entity.pdbx_description
1 polymer ?
#
loop_
_entity_poly.entity_id
_entity_poly.type
_entity_poly.pdbx_seq_one_letter_code
_entity_poly.pdbx_strand_id
1 'polypeptide(L)'
;MSDRIFTFMIWLLASLVAAAFVWLLGDLVWQGAAHLSWSFLVSETANSGRAGGIAPILVSTVLILLVALLAAIPLGLLTAVWLTEYTQRDGRVGQTVRLSLDVLAGVPSIVFGLFGNAFFSVYLGLGFSILSGGLTLACMILPIFIRTSEAGLSAVSNDWRRNGAALGMTRASVLWHVLLPAAAPAIVAGIMLGVGRATAETAALIFTSGYVDRMPGSLLDSGRALAVHIYDLAMNVTGGDQAAYASAMVLIVLIVAINTGALALSDRWLANRVKFA
;
A
#
# COMPACT_ATOMS: atom_id res chain seq x y z
N MET A 1 30.15 -31.12 13.50
CA MET A 1 30.07 -30.21 14.68
C MET A 1 29.78 -28.79 14.27
N SER A 2 30.34 -28.28 13.14
CA SER A 2 30.11 -26.94 12.62
C SER A 2 28.63 -26.65 12.27
N ASP A 3 27.92 -27.60 11.64
CA ASP A 3 26.53 -27.38 11.24
C ASP A 3 25.57 -27.15 12.41
N ARG A 4 25.76 -27.89 13.51
CA ARG A 4 24.91 -27.71 14.71
C ARG A 4 25.16 -26.36 15.38
N ILE A 5 26.41 -25.90 15.42
CA ILE A 5 26.76 -24.58 15.97
C ILE A 5 26.18 -23.49 15.06
N PHE A 6 26.33 -23.64 13.75
CA PHE A 6 25.79 -22.71 12.76
C PHE A 6 24.26 -22.62 12.84
N THR A 7 23.58 -23.78 12.88
CA THR A 7 22.12 -23.84 13.05
C THR A 7 21.69 -23.18 14.38
N PHE A 8 22.39 -23.44 15.47
CA PHE A 8 22.10 -22.80 16.76
C PHE A 8 22.24 -21.28 16.69
N MET A 9 23.31 -20.79 16.06
CA MET A 9 23.53 -19.33 15.88
C MET A 9 22.41 -18.70 15.05
N ILE A 10 21.95 -19.35 13.97
CA ILE A 10 20.83 -18.85 13.15
C ILE A 10 19.55 -18.75 13.99
N TRP A 11 19.21 -19.80 14.74
CA TRP A 11 18.04 -19.80 15.62
C TRP A 11 18.13 -18.77 16.73
N LEU A 12 19.31 -18.59 17.30
CA LEU A 12 19.55 -17.58 18.33
C LEU A 12 19.32 -16.16 17.77
N LEU A 13 19.90 -15.85 16.61
CA LEU A 13 19.72 -14.55 15.96
C LEU A 13 18.24 -14.32 15.56
N ALA A 14 17.60 -15.34 14.96
CA ALA A 14 16.19 -15.26 14.59
C ALA A 14 15.30 -15.02 15.82
N SER A 15 15.57 -15.73 16.94
CA SER A 15 14.83 -15.56 18.19
C SER A 15 15.05 -14.17 18.80
N LEU A 16 16.25 -13.63 18.73
CA LEU A 16 16.57 -12.29 19.24
C LEU A 16 15.84 -11.21 18.44
N VAL A 17 15.84 -11.32 17.11
CA VAL A 17 15.08 -10.39 16.24
C VAL A 17 13.59 -10.51 16.52
N ALA A 18 13.05 -11.73 16.62
CA ALA A 18 11.65 -11.96 16.93
C ALA A 18 11.27 -11.39 18.31
N ALA A 19 12.10 -11.59 19.33
CA ALA A 19 11.88 -11.06 20.67
C ALA A 19 11.89 -9.53 20.68
N ALA A 20 12.83 -8.88 19.97
CA ALA A 20 12.88 -7.43 19.85
C ALA A 20 11.59 -6.89 19.16
N PHE A 21 11.12 -7.58 18.12
CA PHE A 21 9.90 -7.19 17.40
C PHE A 21 8.65 -7.33 18.29
N VAL A 22 8.55 -8.45 19.01
CA VAL A 22 7.43 -8.68 19.96
C VAL A 22 7.46 -7.65 21.10
N TRP A 23 8.64 -7.30 21.60
CA TRP A 23 8.78 -6.28 22.63
C TRP A 23 8.35 -4.90 22.13
N LEU A 24 8.81 -4.48 20.94
CA LEU A 24 8.40 -3.19 20.34
C LEU A 24 6.89 -3.11 20.13
N LEU A 25 6.28 -4.18 19.56
CA LEU A 25 4.83 -4.23 19.37
C LEU A 25 4.09 -4.25 20.71
N GLY A 26 4.61 -4.99 21.70
CA GLY A 26 4.03 -5.06 23.03
C GLY A 26 4.04 -3.70 23.73
N ASP A 27 5.16 -2.97 23.67
CA ASP A 27 5.28 -1.61 24.21
C ASP A 27 4.30 -0.64 23.54
N LEU A 28 4.24 -0.68 22.19
CA LEU A 28 3.31 0.16 21.42
C LEU A 28 1.85 -0.13 21.80
N VAL A 29 1.48 -1.40 21.92
CA VAL A 29 0.11 -1.79 22.32
C VAL A 29 -0.18 -1.35 23.76
N TRP A 30 0.78 -1.55 24.68
CA TRP A 30 0.62 -1.18 26.08
C TRP A 30 0.40 0.32 26.26
N GLN A 31 1.23 1.14 25.62
CA GLN A 31 1.14 2.60 25.70
C GLN A 31 -0.04 3.15 24.90
N GLY A 32 -0.30 2.59 23.70
CA GLY A 32 -1.37 3.04 22.82
C GLY A 32 -2.76 2.69 23.32
N ALA A 33 -2.95 1.49 23.90
CA ALA A 33 -4.26 1.04 24.40
C ALA A 33 -4.79 1.89 25.57
N ALA A 34 -3.90 2.43 26.40
CA ALA A 34 -4.27 3.26 27.53
C ALA A 34 -4.99 4.56 27.14
N HIS A 35 -4.74 5.07 25.93
CA HIS A 35 -5.29 6.33 25.41
C HIS A 35 -6.30 6.14 24.30
N LEU A 36 -6.57 4.89 23.89
CA LEU A 36 -7.53 4.56 22.84
C LEU A 36 -8.95 4.61 23.43
N SER A 37 -9.78 5.52 22.95
CA SER A 37 -11.19 5.63 23.29
C SER A 37 -12.04 5.85 22.05
N TRP A 38 -13.35 5.60 22.15
CA TRP A 38 -14.24 5.89 21.02
C TRP A 38 -14.24 7.38 20.66
N SER A 39 -14.17 8.26 21.65
CA SER A 39 -14.04 9.70 21.43
C SER A 39 -12.76 10.07 20.68
N PHE A 40 -11.62 9.40 20.94
CA PHE A 40 -10.38 9.59 20.22
C PHE A 40 -10.50 9.28 18.72
N LEU A 41 -11.31 8.30 18.34
CA LEU A 41 -11.50 7.93 16.94
C LEU A 41 -12.43 8.88 16.18
N VAL A 42 -13.45 9.45 16.85
CA VAL A 42 -14.55 10.18 16.15
C VAL A 42 -14.55 11.69 16.36
N SER A 43 -13.79 12.22 17.34
CA SER A 43 -13.72 13.66 17.54
C SER A 43 -12.70 14.34 16.62
N GLU A 44 -12.83 15.67 16.50
CA GLU A 44 -11.87 16.51 15.80
C GLU A 44 -10.58 16.65 16.60
N THR A 45 -9.50 17.00 15.90
CA THR A 45 -8.20 17.26 16.52
C THR A 45 -8.24 18.59 17.27
N ALA A 46 -7.57 18.66 18.41
CA ALA A 46 -7.41 19.88 19.20
C ALA A 46 -5.97 20.01 19.72
N ASN A 47 -5.53 21.24 19.99
CA ASN A 47 -4.20 21.52 20.52
C ASN A 47 -3.06 20.87 19.70
N SER A 48 -3.09 21.04 18.38
CA SER A 48 -2.11 20.44 17.46
C SER A 48 -2.06 18.91 17.53
N GLY A 49 -3.18 18.26 17.84
CA GLY A 49 -3.31 16.81 17.92
C GLY A 49 -2.98 16.17 19.27
N ARG A 50 -2.54 16.97 20.29
CA ARG A 50 -2.32 16.47 21.66
C ARG A 50 -3.62 16.09 22.39
N ALA A 51 -4.69 16.73 22.01
CA ALA A 51 -6.02 16.53 22.59
C ALA A 51 -7.07 16.37 21.49
N GLY A 52 -8.28 15.94 21.87
CA GLY A 52 -9.33 15.65 20.91
C GLY A 52 -9.15 14.26 20.29
N GLY A 53 -9.55 14.12 19.04
CA GLY A 53 -9.51 12.85 18.32
C GLY A 53 -8.74 12.95 17.00
N ILE A 54 -8.84 11.89 16.22
CA ILE A 54 -8.14 11.72 14.94
C ILE A 54 -9.08 11.51 13.76
N ALA A 55 -10.38 11.81 13.90
CA ALA A 55 -11.36 11.59 12.83
C ALA A 55 -10.97 12.26 11.50
N PRO A 56 -10.57 13.56 11.46
CA PRO A 56 -10.14 14.19 10.22
C PRO A 56 -8.91 13.51 9.58
N ILE A 57 -7.99 13.04 10.42
CA ILE A 57 -6.76 12.35 10.02
C ILE A 57 -7.09 10.99 9.39
N LEU A 58 -8.03 10.24 10.00
CA LEU A 58 -8.49 8.96 9.46
C LEU A 58 -9.18 9.14 8.10
N VAL A 59 -10.08 10.14 8.00
CA VAL A 59 -10.77 10.45 6.74
C VAL A 59 -9.75 10.84 5.66
N SER A 60 -8.81 11.73 5.96
CA SER A 60 -7.75 12.12 5.03
C SER A 60 -6.91 10.92 4.60
N THR A 61 -6.53 10.03 5.53
CA THR A 61 -5.76 8.82 5.22
C THR A 61 -6.51 7.88 4.28
N VAL A 62 -7.80 7.62 4.56
CA VAL A 62 -8.62 6.77 3.70
C VAL A 62 -8.80 7.39 2.31
N LEU A 63 -9.05 8.69 2.22
CA LEU A 63 -9.19 9.38 0.94
C LEU A 63 -7.90 9.37 0.11
N ILE A 64 -6.74 9.61 0.74
CA ILE A 64 -5.43 9.53 0.07
C ILE A 64 -5.19 8.11 -0.46
N LEU A 65 -5.47 7.08 0.35
CA LEU A 65 -5.34 5.67 -0.06
C LEU A 65 -6.30 5.31 -1.19
N LEU A 66 -7.55 5.77 -1.14
CA LEU A 66 -8.54 5.54 -2.20
C LEU A 66 -8.08 6.15 -3.53
N VAL A 67 -7.61 7.39 -3.53
CA VAL A 67 -7.07 8.04 -4.73
C VAL A 67 -5.87 7.26 -5.26
N ALA A 68 -4.95 6.84 -4.37
CA ALA A 68 -3.78 6.08 -4.77
C ALA A 68 -4.15 4.75 -5.43
N LEU A 69 -5.08 4.00 -4.83
CA LEU A 69 -5.50 2.70 -5.35
C LEU A 69 -6.33 2.82 -6.63
N LEU A 70 -7.25 3.80 -6.71
CA LEU A 70 -8.06 4.04 -7.91
C LEU A 70 -7.19 4.41 -9.12
N ALA A 71 -6.05 5.08 -8.91
CA ALA A 71 -5.10 5.37 -9.98
C ALA A 71 -4.17 4.17 -10.26
N ALA A 72 -3.59 3.55 -9.22
CA ALA A 72 -2.57 2.53 -9.38
C ALA A 72 -3.11 1.18 -9.87
N ILE A 73 -4.29 0.74 -9.40
CA ILE A 73 -4.82 -0.59 -9.76
C ILE A 73 -5.11 -0.69 -11.26
N PRO A 74 -5.88 0.21 -11.90
CA PRO A 74 -6.15 0.07 -13.32
C PRO A 74 -4.90 0.22 -14.17
N LEU A 75 -4.06 1.22 -13.91
CA LEU A 75 -2.83 1.46 -14.65
C LEU A 75 -1.83 0.29 -14.49
N GLY A 76 -1.66 -0.18 -13.27
CA GLY A 76 -0.74 -1.27 -12.97
C GLY A 76 -1.20 -2.60 -13.54
N LEU A 77 -2.50 -2.92 -13.44
CA LEU A 77 -3.05 -4.16 -14.00
C LEU A 77 -2.96 -4.16 -15.53
N LEU A 78 -3.32 -3.06 -16.19
CA LEU A 78 -3.19 -2.91 -17.65
C LEU A 78 -1.74 -3.07 -18.09
N THR A 79 -0.80 -2.48 -17.36
CA THR A 79 0.65 -2.62 -17.65
C THR A 79 1.11 -4.06 -17.45
N ALA A 80 0.73 -4.73 -16.38
CA ALA A 80 1.08 -6.13 -16.12
C ALA A 80 0.53 -7.06 -17.21
N VAL A 81 -0.73 -6.87 -17.61
CA VAL A 81 -1.36 -7.60 -18.72
C VAL A 81 -0.62 -7.34 -20.02
N TRP A 82 -0.30 -6.08 -20.32
CA TRP A 82 0.43 -5.74 -21.54
C TRP A 82 1.81 -6.39 -21.58
N LEU A 83 2.54 -6.38 -20.46
CA LEU A 83 3.87 -7.02 -20.36
C LEU A 83 3.81 -8.54 -20.51
N THR A 84 2.71 -9.18 -20.06
CA THR A 84 2.59 -10.64 -20.05
C THR A 84 1.99 -11.19 -21.32
N GLU A 85 0.94 -10.57 -21.84
CA GLU A 85 0.14 -11.13 -22.95
C GLU A 85 0.43 -10.51 -24.32
N TYR A 86 0.92 -9.25 -24.34
CA TYR A 86 1.10 -8.50 -25.58
C TYR A 86 2.56 -8.17 -25.92
N THR A 87 3.49 -8.46 -24.99
CA THR A 87 4.92 -8.16 -25.18
C THR A 87 5.72 -9.46 -25.26
N GLN A 88 6.65 -9.55 -26.20
CA GLN A 88 7.57 -10.68 -26.26
C GLN A 88 8.49 -10.68 -25.02
N ARG A 89 8.70 -11.86 -24.40
CA ARG A 89 9.56 -11.98 -23.20
C ARG A 89 10.95 -11.39 -23.38
N ASP A 90 11.54 -11.61 -24.56
CA ASP A 90 12.88 -11.15 -24.92
C ASP A 90 12.88 -9.85 -25.74
N GLY A 91 11.72 -9.22 -25.91
CA GLY A 91 11.57 -7.97 -26.64
C GLY A 91 12.21 -6.79 -25.89
N ARG A 92 12.97 -5.96 -26.60
CA ARG A 92 13.68 -4.80 -26.04
C ARG A 92 12.75 -3.87 -25.26
N VAL A 93 11.55 -3.62 -25.76
CA VAL A 93 10.58 -2.73 -25.12
C VAL A 93 10.13 -3.29 -23.76
N GLY A 94 9.77 -4.59 -23.71
CA GLY A 94 9.38 -5.25 -22.46
C GLY A 94 10.51 -5.24 -21.42
N GLN A 95 11.75 -5.53 -21.86
CA GLN A 95 12.93 -5.49 -21.00
C GLN A 95 13.19 -4.08 -20.45
N THR A 96 13.10 -3.05 -21.29
CA THR A 96 13.29 -1.65 -20.86
C THR A 96 12.24 -1.24 -19.83
N VAL A 97 10.97 -1.58 -20.05
CA VAL A 97 9.90 -1.26 -19.07
C VAL A 97 10.14 -1.99 -17.76
N ARG A 98 10.48 -3.28 -17.77
CA ARG A 98 10.82 -4.03 -16.55
C ARG A 98 11.98 -3.42 -15.81
N LEU A 99 13.06 -3.07 -16.50
CA LEU A 99 14.22 -2.39 -15.91
C LEU A 99 13.82 -1.05 -15.29
N SER A 100 13.00 -0.26 -15.98
CA SER A 100 12.50 1.01 -15.45
C SER A 100 11.66 0.83 -14.17
N LEU A 101 10.83 -0.20 -14.10
CA LEU A 101 10.06 -0.55 -12.91
C LEU A 101 10.98 -0.97 -11.76
N ASP A 102 12.03 -1.75 -12.03
CA ASP A 102 13.00 -2.17 -11.02
C ASP A 102 13.80 -0.98 -10.48
N VAL A 103 14.19 -0.05 -11.34
CA VAL A 103 14.84 1.21 -10.93
C VAL A 103 13.90 2.06 -10.08
N LEU A 104 12.64 2.24 -10.50
CA LEU A 104 11.64 3.01 -9.76
C LEU A 104 11.35 2.40 -8.39
N ALA A 105 11.32 1.07 -8.27
CA ALA A 105 11.11 0.38 -7.00
C ALA A 105 12.22 0.69 -5.97
N GLY A 106 13.44 0.99 -6.44
CA GLY A 106 14.60 1.36 -5.62
C GLY A 106 14.69 2.84 -5.25
N VAL A 107 13.85 3.70 -5.83
CA VAL A 107 13.88 5.15 -5.56
C VAL A 107 13.41 5.44 -4.13
N PRO A 108 14.16 6.26 -3.34
CA PRO A 108 13.73 6.68 -2.01
C PRO A 108 12.40 7.44 -2.04
N SER A 109 11.53 7.20 -1.05
CA SER A 109 10.19 7.81 -1.00
C SER A 109 10.19 9.34 -0.99
N ILE A 110 11.21 9.95 -0.38
CA ILE A 110 11.37 11.41 -0.37
C ILE A 110 11.52 11.98 -1.79
N VAL A 111 12.15 11.24 -2.71
CA VAL A 111 12.30 11.64 -4.12
C VAL A 111 10.93 11.62 -4.81
N PHE A 112 10.10 10.61 -4.53
CA PHE A 112 8.70 10.61 -4.99
C PHE A 112 7.91 11.80 -4.43
N GLY A 113 8.16 12.19 -3.18
CA GLY A 113 7.54 13.36 -2.58
C GLY A 113 7.94 14.65 -3.27
N LEU A 114 9.22 14.85 -3.55
CA LEU A 114 9.73 16.01 -4.29
C LEU A 114 9.19 16.06 -5.73
N PHE A 115 9.20 14.91 -6.42
CA PHE A 115 8.59 14.79 -7.74
C PHE A 115 7.09 15.09 -7.70
N GLY A 116 6.37 14.50 -6.76
CA GLY A 116 4.93 14.72 -6.60
C GLY A 116 4.57 16.17 -6.30
N ASN A 117 5.37 16.83 -5.47
CA ASN A 117 5.23 18.27 -5.25
C ASN A 117 5.46 19.05 -6.54
N ALA A 118 6.59 18.86 -7.21
CA ALA A 118 6.93 19.60 -8.41
C ALA A 118 5.90 19.37 -9.53
N PHE A 119 5.46 18.13 -9.74
CA PHE A 119 4.59 17.75 -10.84
C PHE A 119 3.11 17.93 -10.51
N PHE A 120 2.61 17.29 -9.44
CA PHE A 120 1.17 17.33 -9.11
C PHE A 120 0.78 18.64 -8.43
N SER A 121 1.54 19.05 -7.39
CA SER A 121 1.15 20.23 -6.62
C SER A 121 1.42 21.53 -7.35
N VAL A 122 2.60 21.67 -7.97
CA VAL A 122 3.00 22.94 -8.62
C VAL A 122 2.62 22.95 -10.10
N TYR A 123 3.13 22.01 -10.91
CA TYR A 123 2.94 22.07 -12.37
C TYR A 123 1.48 21.84 -12.78
N LEU A 124 0.78 20.87 -12.18
CA LEU A 124 -0.66 20.64 -12.42
C LEU A 124 -1.56 21.58 -11.59
N GLY A 125 -1.00 22.36 -10.67
CA GLY A 125 -1.75 23.34 -9.86
C GLY A 125 -2.68 22.75 -8.82
N LEU A 126 -2.48 21.43 -8.43
CA LEU A 126 -3.33 20.79 -7.43
C LEU A 126 -3.03 21.25 -5.99
N GLY A 127 -1.93 21.97 -5.77
CA GLY A 127 -1.48 22.41 -4.45
C GLY A 127 -1.16 21.26 -3.51
N PHE A 128 -0.98 21.58 -2.22
CA PHE A 128 -0.97 20.56 -1.17
C PHE A 128 -2.39 20.02 -1.01
N SER A 129 -2.64 18.79 -1.44
CA SER A 129 -3.99 18.23 -1.47
C SER A 129 -3.98 16.70 -1.32
N ILE A 130 -5.12 16.17 -0.87
CA ILE A 130 -5.39 14.73 -0.83
C ILE A 130 -5.15 14.11 -2.21
N LEU A 131 -5.56 14.80 -3.27
CA LEU A 131 -5.39 14.34 -4.65
C LEU A 131 -3.91 14.26 -5.04
N SER A 132 -3.12 15.30 -4.76
CA SER A 132 -1.68 15.33 -5.03
C SER A 132 -0.94 14.23 -4.27
N GLY A 133 -1.25 14.06 -2.96
CA GLY A 133 -0.70 12.99 -2.13
C GLY A 133 -1.05 11.60 -2.66
N GLY A 134 -2.33 11.37 -2.98
CA GLY A 134 -2.80 10.09 -3.51
C GLY A 134 -2.17 9.71 -4.85
N LEU A 135 -2.04 10.64 -5.80
CA LEU A 135 -1.38 10.41 -7.09
C LEU A 135 0.13 10.14 -6.92
N THR A 136 0.78 10.81 -5.97
CA THR A 136 2.19 10.55 -5.64
C THR A 136 2.37 9.15 -5.09
N LEU A 137 1.50 8.73 -4.16
CA LEU A 137 1.52 7.35 -3.66
C LEU A 137 1.20 6.34 -4.76
N ALA A 138 0.30 6.64 -5.69
CA ALA A 138 0.03 5.79 -6.84
C ALA A 138 1.32 5.52 -7.64
N CYS A 139 2.08 6.56 -7.96
CA CYS A 139 3.37 6.41 -8.66
C CYS A 139 4.35 5.53 -7.88
N MET A 140 4.37 5.63 -6.55
CA MET A 140 5.27 4.87 -5.69
C MET A 140 4.89 3.39 -5.57
N ILE A 141 3.59 3.05 -5.54
CA ILE A 141 3.15 1.65 -5.43
C ILE A 141 3.05 0.93 -6.77
N LEU A 142 2.93 1.67 -7.90
CA LEU A 142 2.83 1.10 -9.25
C LEU A 142 3.91 0.06 -9.55
N PRO A 143 5.21 0.28 -9.34
CA PRO A 143 6.25 -0.69 -9.69
C PRO A 143 6.05 -2.04 -8.98
N ILE A 144 5.80 -2.04 -7.68
CA ILE A 144 5.62 -3.26 -6.90
C ILE A 144 4.33 -3.99 -7.32
N PHE A 145 3.25 -3.25 -7.55
CA PHE A 145 1.97 -3.82 -7.97
C PHE A 145 2.04 -4.43 -9.38
N ILE A 146 2.69 -3.74 -10.35
CA ILE A 146 2.89 -4.23 -11.70
C ILE A 146 3.70 -5.53 -11.68
N ARG A 147 4.84 -5.54 -10.98
CA ARG A 147 5.74 -6.71 -10.91
C ARG A 147 5.08 -7.93 -10.25
N THR A 148 4.34 -7.72 -9.16
CA THR A 148 3.61 -8.81 -8.49
C THR A 148 2.49 -9.36 -9.38
N SER A 149 1.75 -8.48 -10.04
CA SER A 149 0.68 -8.88 -10.97
C SER A 149 1.24 -9.58 -12.22
N GLU A 150 2.35 -9.09 -12.79
CA GLU A 150 3.06 -9.71 -13.90
C GLU A 150 3.56 -11.11 -13.54
N ALA A 151 4.15 -11.27 -12.34
CA ALA A 151 4.60 -12.55 -11.84
C ALA A 151 3.43 -13.54 -11.70
N GLY A 152 2.30 -13.09 -11.14
CA GLY A 152 1.09 -13.91 -11.01
C GLY A 152 0.52 -14.35 -12.35
N LEU A 153 0.39 -13.44 -13.31
CA LEU A 153 -0.08 -13.77 -14.67
C LEU A 153 0.89 -14.71 -15.41
N SER A 154 2.19 -14.53 -15.22
CA SER A 154 3.22 -15.36 -15.83
C SER A 154 3.31 -16.77 -15.25
N ALA A 155 2.88 -16.94 -13.99
CA ALA A 155 2.83 -18.25 -13.32
C ALA A 155 1.69 -19.14 -13.82
N VAL A 156 0.67 -18.57 -14.47
CA VAL A 156 -0.43 -19.33 -15.06
C VAL A 156 0.10 -20.14 -16.26
N SER A 157 -0.14 -21.46 -16.26
CA SER A 157 0.33 -22.39 -17.30
C SER A 157 -0.08 -21.91 -18.70
N ASN A 158 0.82 -22.05 -19.66
CA ASN A 158 0.55 -21.74 -21.07
C ASN A 158 -0.52 -22.66 -21.69
N ASP A 159 -0.78 -23.82 -21.09
CA ASP A 159 -1.81 -24.74 -21.56
C ASP A 159 -3.20 -24.11 -21.47
N TRP A 160 -3.45 -23.26 -20.47
CA TRP A 160 -4.72 -22.52 -20.38
C TRP A 160 -4.95 -21.60 -21.56
N ARG A 161 -3.87 -20.95 -22.05
CA ARG A 161 -3.91 -20.09 -23.25
C ARG A 161 -4.16 -20.91 -24.51
N ARG A 162 -3.48 -22.07 -24.65
CA ARG A 162 -3.62 -22.99 -25.79
C ARG A 162 -5.00 -23.62 -25.81
N ASN A 163 -5.49 -24.12 -24.69
CA ASN A 163 -6.82 -24.73 -24.57
C ASN A 163 -7.94 -23.72 -24.87
N GLY A 164 -7.81 -22.50 -24.38
CA GLY A 164 -8.74 -21.42 -24.71
C GLY A 164 -8.78 -21.13 -26.21
N ALA A 165 -7.61 -21.08 -26.85
CA ALA A 165 -7.52 -20.89 -28.30
C ALA A 165 -8.11 -22.09 -29.08
N ALA A 166 -7.91 -23.32 -28.62
CA ALA A 166 -8.48 -24.54 -29.22
C ALA A 166 -10.03 -24.56 -29.13
N LEU A 167 -10.60 -23.94 -28.07
CA LEU A 167 -12.05 -23.74 -27.91
C LEU A 167 -12.59 -22.52 -28.69
N GLY A 168 -11.77 -21.84 -29.50
CA GLY A 168 -12.18 -20.68 -30.29
C GLY A 168 -12.35 -19.39 -29.47
N MET A 169 -11.88 -19.34 -28.23
CA MET A 169 -11.95 -18.13 -27.40
C MET A 169 -10.99 -17.06 -27.91
N THR A 170 -11.42 -15.80 -27.89
CA THR A 170 -10.53 -14.65 -28.17
C THR A 170 -9.53 -14.48 -27.03
N ARG A 171 -8.36 -13.84 -27.31
CA ARG A 171 -7.36 -13.53 -26.26
C ARG A 171 -7.94 -12.75 -25.10
N ALA A 172 -8.81 -11.78 -25.37
CA ALA A 172 -9.50 -11.01 -24.35
C ALA A 172 -10.41 -11.90 -23.49
N SER A 173 -11.15 -12.83 -24.10
CA SER A 173 -12.00 -13.76 -23.37
C SER A 173 -11.19 -14.70 -22.46
N VAL A 174 -10.09 -15.25 -22.96
CA VAL A 174 -9.16 -16.07 -22.14
C VAL A 174 -8.60 -15.23 -20.99
N LEU A 175 -8.18 -13.99 -21.24
CA LEU A 175 -7.66 -13.10 -20.21
C LEU A 175 -8.68 -12.88 -19.08
N TRP A 176 -9.89 -12.45 -19.41
CA TRP A 176 -10.90 -12.07 -18.42
C TRP A 176 -11.53 -13.25 -17.69
N HIS A 177 -11.72 -14.39 -18.36
CA HIS A 177 -12.44 -15.52 -17.79
C HIS A 177 -11.52 -16.60 -17.21
N VAL A 178 -10.24 -16.63 -17.62
CA VAL A 178 -9.31 -17.70 -17.23
C VAL A 178 -8.09 -17.14 -16.50
N LEU A 179 -7.32 -16.24 -17.17
CA LEU A 179 -6.01 -15.84 -16.64
C LEU A 179 -6.10 -14.90 -15.42
N LEU A 180 -6.93 -13.85 -15.50
CA LEU A 180 -7.12 -12.93 -14.37
C LEU A 180 -7.69 -13.62 -13.13
N PRO A 181 -8.72 -14.49 -13.23
CA PRO A 181 -9.15 -15.27 -12.08
C PRO A 181 -8.08 -16.19 -11.51
N ALA A 182 -7.29 -16.84 -12.37
CA ALA A 182 -6.22 -17.73 -11.92
C ALA A 182 -5.06 -16.95 -11.25
N ALA A 183 -4.78 -15.73 -11.72
CA ALA A 183 -3.74 -14.84 -11.16
C ALA A 183 -4.24 -13.99 -9.98
N ALA A 184 -5.54 -14.02 -9.66
CA ALA A 184 -6.14 -13.16 -8.65
C ALA A 184 -5.43 -13.18 -7.27
N PRO A 185 -4.97 -14.32 -6.73
CA PRO A 185 -4.24 -14.32 -5.47
C PRO A 185 -2.97 -13.45 -5.50
N ALA A 186 -2.22 -13.49 -6.60
CA ALA A 186 -1.01 -12.68 -6.76
C ALA A 186 -1.34 -11.18 -6.96
N ILE A 187 -2.42 -10.88 -7.70
CA ILE A 187 -2.91 -9.52 -7.87
C ILE A 187 -3.32 -8.92 -6.53
N VAL A 188 -4.09 -9.66 -5.73
CA VAL A 188 -4.49 -9.24 -4.38
C VAL A 188 -3.27 -9.05 -3.47
N ALA A 189 -2.30 -9.97 -3.50
CA ALA A 189 -1.05 -9.81 -2.77
C ALA A 189 -0.31 -8.52 -3.18
N GLY A 190 -0.27 -8.19 -4.47
CA GLY A 190 0.30 -6.94 -4.97
C GLY A 190 -0.43 -5.69 -4.44
N ILE A 191 -1.77 -5.73 -4.39
CA ILE A 191 -2.58 -4.64 -3.79
C ILE A 191 -2.24 -4.50 -2.30
N MET A 192 -2.18 -5.61 -1.55
CA MET A 192 -1.86 -5.59 -0.11
C MET A 192 -0.48 -5.01 0.17
N LEU A 193 0.53 -5.41 -0.61
CA LEU A 193 1.87 -4.84 -0.52
C LEU A 193 1.87 -3.33 -0.82
N GLY A 194 1.12 -2.91 -1.83
CA GLY A 194 0.94 -1.51 -2.18
C GLY A 194 0.26 -0.70 -1.07
N VAL A 195 -0.83 -1.22 -0.51
CA VAL A 195 -1.56 -0.60 0.60
C VAL A 195 -0.67 -0.49 1.84
N GLY A 196 0.02 -1.57 2.22
CA GLY A 196 0.92 -1.56 3.37
C GLY A 196 2.00 -0.49 3.23
N ARG A 197 2.62 -0.39 2.05
CA ARG A 197 3.62 0.64 1.75
C ARG A 197 3.04 2.05 1.78
N ALA A 198 1.87 2.26 1.15
CA ALA A 198 1.23 3.57 1.07
C ALA A 198 0.74 4.08 2.44
N THR A 199 0.19 3.18 3.27
CA THR A 199 -0.34 3.54 4.59
C THR A 199 0.75 3.96 5.57
N ALA A 200 1.95 3.39 5.45
CA ALA A 200 3.11 3.72 6.28
C ALA A 200 3.91 4.94 5.76
N GLU A 201 3.53 5.52 4.61
CA GLU A 201 4.31 6.56 3.97
C GLU A 201 4.14 7.91 4.67
N THR A 202 5.27 8.51 5.00
CA THR A 202 5.34 9.82 5.68
C THR A 202 6.04 10.86 4.80
N ALA A 203 7.26 10.54 4.33
CA ALA A 203 8.12 11.52 3.66
C ALA A 203 7.49 12.08 2.37
N ALA A 204 6.91 11.23 1.52
CA ALA A 204 6.27 11.68 0.30
C ALA A 204 5.03 12.55 0.56
N LEU A 205 4.26 12.24 1.60
CA LEU A 205 3.01 12.94 1.91
C LEU A 205 3.24 14.31 2.55
N ILE A 206 4.30 14.48 3.31
CA ILE A 206 4.71 15.80 3.83
C ILE A 206 4.84 16.82 2.71
N PHE A 207 5.37 16.41 1.57
CA PHE A 207 5.61 17.31 0.43
C PHE A 207 4.41 17.45 -0.51
N THR A 208 3.35 16.62 -0.36
CA THR A 208 2.27 16.55 -1.34
C THR A 208 0.86 16.71 -0.77
N SER A 209 0.49 15.98 0.29
CA SER A 209 -0.83 16.13 0.92
C SER A 209 -0.89 17.22 1.99
N GLY A 210 0.25 17.51 2.63
CA GLY A 210 0.38 18.57 3.62
C GLY A 210 0.07 18.16 5.05
N TYR A 211 -0.16 19.16 5.92
CA TYR A 211 -0.21 19.02 7.36
C TYR A 211 -1.55 19.39 8.00
N VAL A 212 -2.57 19.71 7.24
CA VAL A 212 -3.84 20.20 7.77
C VAL A 212 -4.59 19.07 8.45
N ASP A 213 -5.00 19.29 9.70
CA ASP A 213 -5.62 18.31 10.58
C ASP A 213 -7.13 18.55 10.82
N ARG A 214 -7.75 19.45 10.03
CA ARG A 214 -9.21 19.63 10.00
C ARG A 214 -9.88 18.64 9.05
N MET A 215 -11.19 18.48 9.21
CA MET A 215 -12.00 17.66 8.31
C MET A 215 -11.92 18.15 6.87
N PRO A 216 -11.50 17.31 5.90
CA PRO A 216 -11.46 17.71 4.50
C PRO A 216 -12.88 17.81 3.92
N GLY A 217 -13.16 18.89 3.20
CA GLY A 217 -14.40 19.06 2.46
C GLY A 217 -14.29 18.68 0.98
N SER A 218 -13.06 18.55 0.46
CA SER A 218 -12.76 18.25 -0.94
C SER A 218 -11.47 17.45 -1.07
N LEU A 219 -11.32 16.72 -2.19
CA LEU A 219 -10.04 16.07 -2.54
C LEU A 219 -8.93 17.08 -2.87
N LEU A 220 -9.27 18.34 -3.13
CA LEU A 220 -8.31 19.41 -3.34
C LEU A 220 -7.89 20.10 -2.04
N ASP A 221 -8.47 19.73 -0.91
CA ASP A 221 -8.03 20.20 0.39
C ASP A 221 -6.75 19.50 0.82
N SER A 222 -5.93 20.22 1.58
CA SER A 222 -4.79 19.61 2.25
C SER A 222 -5.29 18.69 3.37
N GLY A 223 -4.74 17.48 3.43
CA GLY A 223 -5.11 16.47 4.42
C GLY A 223 -3.87 15.80 5.01
N ARG A 224 -3.80 15.76 6.35
CA ARG A 224 -2.75 15.08 7.09
C ARG A 224 -3.02 13.57 7.10
N ALA A 225 -2.08 12.76 6.59
CA ALA A 225 -2.16 11.30 6.73
C ALA A 225 -1.78 10.86 8.15
N LEU A 226 -2.27 9.69 8.57
CA LEU A 226 -2.05 9.15 9.91
C LEU A 226 -0.55 8.93 10.22
N ALA A 227 0.24 8.47 9.25
CA ALA A 227 1.70 8.34 9.40
C ALA A 227 2.38 9.71 9.60
N VAL A 228 1.95 10.73 8.86
CA VAL A 228 2.44 12.12 9.04
C VAL A 228 2.03 12.66 10.40
N HIS A 229 0.82 12.36 10.86
CA HIS A 229 0.32 12.78 12.17
C HIS A 229 1.13 12.17 13.33
N ILE A 230 1.42 10.87 13.26
CA ILE A 230 2.29 10.19 14.23
C ILE A 230 3.66 10.82 14.28
N TYR A 231 4.27 11.08 13.11
CA TYR A 231 5.57 11.74 13.01
C TYR A 231 5.55 13.13 13.64
N ASP A 232 4.53 13.92 13.34
CA ASP A 232 4.40 15.30 13.85
C ASP A 232 4.25 15.31 15.38
N LEU A 233 3.39 14.45 15.93
CA LEU A 233 3.20 14.30 17.36
C LEU A 233 4.47 13.87 18.09
N ALA A 234 5.22 12.93 17.53
CA ALA A 234 6.41 12.39 18.16
C ALA A 234 7.62 13.34 18.08
N MET A 235 7.72 14.15 17.02
CA MET A 235 8.92 14.96 16.76
C MET A 235 8.74 16.46 17.00
N ASN A 236 7.53 17.01 16.76
CA ASN A 236 7.30 18.45 16.71
C ASN A 236 6.38 18.95 17.82
N VAL A 237 5.60 18.06 18.47
CA VAL A 237 4.59 18.46 19.46
C VAL A 237 5.04 18.03 20.85
N THR A 238 5.46 18.99 21.69
CA THR A 238 5.85 18.69 23.07
C THR A 238 4.68 18.08 23.86
N GLY A 239 4.88 16.87 24.42
CA GLY A 239 3.85 16.10 25.12
C GLY A 239 2.85 15.41 24.18
N GLY A 240 3.20 15.23 22.90
CA GLY A 240 2.40 14.50 21.92
C GLY A 240 2.57 12.97 21.98
N ASP A 241 3.52 12.46 22.78
CA ASP A 241 3.91 11.05 22.78
C ASP A 241 2.74 10.09 22.98
N GLN A 242 1.86 10.37 23.93
CA GLN A 242 0.71 9.52 24.24
C GLN A 242 -0.28 9.43 23.06
N ALA A 243 -0.58 10.57 22.42
CA ALA A 243 -1.42 10.61 21.24
C ALA A 243 -0.72 9.95 20.03
N ALA A 244 0.62 10.05 19.93
CA ALA A 244 1.41 9.35 18.91
C ALA A 244 1.30 7.83 19.06
N TYR A 245 1.45 7.27 20.28
CA TYR A 245 1.28 5.84 20.54
C TYR A 245 -0.15 5.35 20.22
N ALA A 246 -1.17 6.08 20.64
CA ALA A 246 -2.56 5.76 20.32
C ALA A 246 -2.81 5.77 18.80
N SER A 247 -2.31 6.80 18.10
CA SER A 247 -2.41 6.92 16.64
C SER A 247 -1.65 5.81 15.91
N ALA A 248 -0.47 5.41 16.40
CA ALA A 248 0.31 4.31 15.84
C ALA A 248 -0.40 2.96 16.01
N MET A 249 -1.05 2.73 17.15
CA MET A 249 -1.88 1.55 17.36
C MET A 249 -3.06 1.51 16.38
N VAL A 250 -3.74 2.65 16.17
CA VAL A 250 -4.81 2.75 15.17
C VAL A 250 -4.29 2.46 13.76
N LEU A 251 -3.10 2.93 13.41
CA LEU A 251 -2.47 2.65 12.11
C LEU A 251 -2.25 1.15 11.91
N ILE A 252 -1.72 0.44 12.91
CA ILE A 252 -1.52 -1.01 12.86
C ILE A 252 -2.87 -1.73 12.68
N VAL A 253 -3.88 -1.37 13.48
CA VAL A 253 -5.22 -1.95 13.36
C VAL A 253 -5.81 -1.70 11.98
N LEU A 254 -5.64 -0.50 11.42
CA LEU A 254 -6.09 -0.14 10.08
C LEU A 254 -5.42 -1.02 9.01
N ILE A 255 -4.09 -1.18 9.05
CA ILE A 255 -3.35 -2.03 8.12
C ILE A 255 -3.81 -3.49 8.21
N VAL A 256 -3.93 -4.03 9.42
CA VAL A 256 -4.40 -5.40 9.65
C VAL A 256 -5.82 -5.59 9.14
N ALA A 257 -6.72 -4.64 9.42
CA ALA A 257 -8.11 -4.68 8.98
C ALA A 257 -8.22 -4.65 7.44
N ILE A 258 -7.47 -3.77 6.76
CA ILE A 258 -7.46 -3.68 5.30
C ILE A 258 -6.91 -4.98 4.70
N ASN A 259 -5.79 -5.49 5.21
CA ASN A 259 -5.19 -6.72 4.70
C ASN A 259 -6.08 -7.95 4.91
N THR A 260 -6.65 -8.10 6.10
CA THR A 260 -7.58 -9.20 6.40
C THR A 260 -8.84 -9.09 5.54
N GLY A 261 -9.38 -7.89 5.38
CA GLY A 261 -10.53 -7.63 4.51
C GLY A 261 -10.25 -7.98 3.04
N ALA A 262 -9.09 -7.60 2.52
CA ALA A 262 -8.67 -7.91 1.15
C ALA A 262 -8.52 -9.42 0.93
N LEU A 263 -7.92 -10.16 1.86
CA LEU A 263 -7.81 -11.62 1.81
C LEU A 263 -9.19 -12.29 1.85
N ALA A 264 -10.04 -11.90 2.80
CA ALA A 264 -11.38 -12.47 2.93
C ALA A 264 -12.23 -12.23 1.68
N LEU A 265 -12.09 -11.06 1.05
CA LEU A 265 -12.78 -10.75 -0.20
C LEU A 265 -12.26 -11.60 -1.36
N SER A 266 -10.94 -11.77 -1.46
CA SER A 266 -10.29 -12.63 -2.44
C SER A 266 -10.76 -14.08 -2.32
N ASP A 267 -10.76 -14.64 -1.11
CA ASP A 267 -11.15 -16.03 -0.85
C ASP A 267 -12.64 -16.26 -1.18
N ARG A 268 -13.51 -15.33 -0.81
CA ARG A 268 -14.94 -15.40 -1.17
C ARG A 268 -15.17 -15.35 -2.67
N TRP A 269 -14.43 -14.48 -3.36
CA TRP A 269 -14.55 -14.35 -4.82
C TRP A 269 -14.08 -15.61 -5.55
N LEU A 270 -12.97 -16.21 -5.11
CA LEU A 270 -12.46 -17.49 -5.63
C LEU A 270 -13.40 -18.65 -5.33
N ALA A 271 -13.88 -18.78 -4.08
CA ALA A 271 -14.80 -19.85 -3.68
C ALA A 271 -16.11 -19.85 -4.48
N ASN A 272 -16.63 -18.66 -4.81
CA ASN A 272 -17.84 -18.54 -5.62
C ASN A 272 -17.62 -18.95 -7.09
N ARG A 273 -16.39 -18.82 -7.62
CA ARG A 273 -16.09 -19.24 -9.00
C ARG A 273 -15.84 -20.74 -9.14
N VAL A 274 -15.22 -21.37 -8.13
CA VAL A 274 -14.99 -22.84 -8.12
C VAL A 274 -16.30 -23.63 -7.99
N LYS A 275 -17.38 -23.05 -7.45
CA LYS A 275 -18.69 -23.71 -7.37
C LYS A 275 -19.44 -23.81 -8.71
N PHE A 276 -18.98 -23.10 -9.75
CA PHE A 276 -19.58 -23.09 -11.08
C PHE A 276 -18.70 -23.77 -12.15
N ALA A 277 -17.60 -24.38 -11.77
CA ALA A 277 -16.75 -25.24 -12.60
C ALA A 277 -16.82 -26.69 -12.16
#